data_26fa5bae4d9199d16b35e81fdeb35b5b
#
_entry.id   26fa5bae4d9199d16b35e81fdeb35b5b
#
_cell.length_a   1.000
_cell.length_b   1.000
_cell.length_c   1.000
_cell.angle_alpha   90.00
_cell.angle_beta   90.00
_cell.angle_gamma   90.00
#
_symmetry.space_group_name_H-M   'P 1'
#
loop_
_entity.id
_entity.type
_entity.pdbx_description
1 polymer ?
#
loop_
_entity_poly.entity_id
_entity_poly.type
_entity_poly.pdbx_seq_one_letter_code
_entity_poly.pdbx_strand_id
1 'polypeptide(L)'
;MKTYHIYGVGNALVDFEYSVTESDLGAMAIDKGVMTLIDAERHDLLVDSLSDTDSHKASGGSAANTVIAAAQLGAKTYYSCKVANDDAGTFYMQDLQAANVDSNLSMDNREAGTTGKCIVMVTPDADRTMSTFLGITSQFGERELDPAAIKDSEYLYMEGLSLIHISEPTRPY
;
A
#
# COMPACT_ATOMS: atom_id res chain seq x y z
N MET A 1 -23.99 12.36 -15.01
CA MET A 1 -22.81 12.94 -14.32
C MET A 1 -22.14 11.77 -13.64
N LYS A 2 -20.85 11.65 -13.70
CA LYS A 2 -20.11 10.56 -13.05
C LYS A 2 -20.08 10.79 -11.54
N THR A 3 -20.17 9.72 -10.75
CA THR A 3 -20.11 9.82 -9.29
C THR A 3 -18.69 10.07 -8.82
N TYR A 4 -17.71 9.39 -9.43
CA TYR A 4 -16.30 9.51 -9.04
C TYR A 4 -15.49 10.30 -10.06
N HIS A 5 -14.58 11.12 -9.58
CA HIS A 5 -13.57 11.74 -10.43
C HIS A 5 -12.46 10.76 -10.76
N ILE A 6 -11.99 9.99 -9.76
CA ILE A 6 -10.88 9.05 -9.93
C ILE A 6 -11.28 7.68 -9.35
N TYR A 7 -11.05 6.63 -10.12
CA TYR A 7 -11.00 5.24 -9.67
C TYR A 7 -9.54 4.78 -9.66
N GLY A 8 -9.01 4.48 -8.48
CA GLY A 8 -7.64 4.02 -8.30
C GLY A 8 -7.55 2.51 -8.15
N VAL A 9 -6.45 1.95 -8.64
CA VAL A 9 -6.09 0.53 -8.50
C VAL A 9 -4.63 0.42 -8.11
N GLY A 10 -4.34 -0.32 -7.03
CA GLY A 10 -2.95 -0.51 -6.62
C GLY A 10 -2.79 -1.39 -5.38
N ASN A 11 -1.54 -1.56 -4.97
CA ASN A 11 -1.20 -2.30 -3.77
C ASN A 11 -1.63 -1.54 -2.51
N ALA A 12 -2.26 -2.26 -1.58
CA ALA A 12 -2.56 -1.76 -0.24
C ALA A 12 -1.43 -2.17 0.71
N LEU A 13 -0.71 -1.20 1.22
CA LEU A 13 0.39 -1.41 2.16
C LEU A 13 0.15 -0.57 3.41
N VAL A 14 0.39 -1.12 4.58
CA VAL A 14 0.50 -0.32 5.79
C VAL A 14 1.96 0.05 5.99
N ASP A 15 2.26 1.35 5.94
CA ASP A 15 3.59 1.87 6.16
C ASP A 15 3.84 2.02 7.67
N PHE A 16 4.97 1.48 8.13
CA PHE A 16 5.51 1.64 9.48
C PHE A 16 6.81 2.44 9.35
N GLU A 17 6.76 3.71 9.72
CA GLU A 17 7.90 4.62 9.61
C GLU A 17 8.69 4.63 10.91
N TYR A 18 10.00 4.38 10.81
CA TYR A 18 10.96 4.36 11.91
C TYR A 18 12.08 5.36 11.65
N SER A 19 12.46 6.11 12.68
CA SER A 19 13.67 6.92 12.64
C SER A 19 14.88 6.07 13.01
N VAL A 20 15.84 5.95 12.09
CA VAL A 20 17.02 5.08 12.24
C VAL A 20 18.30 5.83 11.90
N THR A 21 19.44 5.28 12.31
CA THR A 21 20.76 5.76 11.89
C THR A 21 21.31 4.90 10.75
N GLU A 22 22.37 5.39 10.07
CA GLU A 22 23.09 4.57 9.08
C GLU A 22 23.75 3.33 9.71
N SER A 23 24.14 3.43 10.99
CA SER A 23 24.65 2.28 11.73
C SER A 23 23.60 1.19 11.93
N ASP A 24 22.34 1.58 12.17
CA ASP A 24 21.23 0.64 12.30
C ASP A 24 20.93 -0.07 10.98
N LEU A 25 20.93 0.67 9.85
CA LEU A 25 20.82 0.06 8.52
C LEU A 25 21.93 -0.95 8.26
N GLY A 26 23.17 -0.58 8.60
CA GLY A 26 24.33 -1.49 8.48
C GLY A 26 24.20 -2.75 9.35
N ALA A 27 23.72 -2.62 10.59
CA ALA A 27 23.50 -3.74 11.50
C ALA A 27 22.40 -4.71 10.97
N MET A 28 21.39 -4.15 10.32
CA MET A 28 20.32 -4.92 9.67
C MET A 28 20.68 -5.43 8.27
N ALA A 29 21.88 -5.16 7.76
CA ALA A 29 22.36 -5.49 6.41
C ALA A 29 21.39 -4.97 5.31
N ILE A 30 21.03 -3.69 5.41
CA ILE A 30 20.14 -2.99 4.48
C ILE A 30 20.90 -1.87 3.77
N ASP A 31 20.81 -1.84 2.44
CA ASP A 31 21.36 -0.76 1.62
C ASP A 31 20.48 0.48 1.71
N LYS A 32 21.10 1.63 2.03
CA LYS A 32 20.39 2.92 2.19
C LYS A 32 19.78 3.40 0.87
N GLY A 33 18.60 4.02 0.96
CA GLY A 33 17.96 4.73 -0.15
C GLY A 33 17.30 3.85 -1.20
N VAL A 34 17.13 2.54 -0.93
CA VAL A 34 16.50 1.61 -1.88
C VAL A 34 15.19 1.04 -1.33
N MET A 35 14.34 0.59 -2.24
CA MET A 35 13.16 -0.23 -1.92
C MET A 35 13.46 -1.68 -2.26
N THR A 36 13.30 -2.57 -1.28
CA THR A 36 13.54 -4.00 -1.42
C THR A 36 12.25 -4.77 -1.09
N LEU A 37 11.88 -5.71 -1.96
CA LEU A 37 10.83 -6.67 -1.65
C LEU A 37 11.42 -7.76 -0.74
N ILE A 38 10.71 -8.05 0.34
CA ILE A 38 11.11 -9.04 1.34
C ILE A 38 9.99 -10.06 1.57
N ASP A 39 10.34 -11.22 2.07
CA ASP A 39 9.40 -12.24 2.54
C ASP A 39 8.93 -11.98 3.99
N ALA A 40 8.03 -12.81 4.47
CA ALA A 40 7.47 -12.70 5.82
C ALA A 40 8.54 -12.89 6.91
N GLU A 41 9.46 -13.84 6.73
CA GLU A 41 10.53 -14.14 7.71
C GLU A 41 11.45 -12.92 7.86
N ARG A 42 11.87 -12.34 6.75
CA ARG A 42 12.72 -11.13 6.77
C ARG A 42 11.98 -9.92 7.36
N HIS A 43 10.68 -9.78 7.07
CA HIS A 43 9.85 -8.74 7.68
C HIS A 43 9.84 -8.86 9.20
N ASP A 44 9.60 -10.05 9.74
CA ASP A 44 9.50 -10.27 11.19
C ASP A 44 10.85 -10.02 11.88
N LEU A 45 11.97 -10.45 11.27
CA LEU A 45 13.31 -10.15 11.78
C LEU A 45 13.59 -8.63 11.84
N LEU A 46 13.14 -7.85 10.86
CA LEU A 46 13.32 -6.40 10.86
C LEU A 46 12.44 -5.73 11.93
N VAL A 47 11.19 -6.17 12.08
CA VAL A 47 10.29 -5.67 13.15
C VAL A 47 10.88 -5.93 14.51
N ASP A 48 11.41 -7.13 14.75
CA ASP A 48 12.08 -7.48 16.02
C ASP A 48 13.31 -6.58 16.28
N SER A 49 14.10 -6.30 15.24
CA SER A 49 15.27 -5.42 15.34
C SER A 49 14.90 -3.94 15.64
N LEU A 50 13.67 -3.54 15.31
CA LEU A 50 13.16 -2.17 15.49
C LEU A 50 12.20 -2.06 16.69
N SER A 51 12.04 -3.12 17.49
CA SER A 51 11.05 -3.21 18.57
C SER A 51 11.16 -2.12 19.64
N ASP A 52 12.36 -1.59 19.87
CA ASP A 52 12.62 -0.52 20.81
C ASP A 52 12.51 0.90 20.22
N THR A 53 12.13 0.99 18.91
CA THR A 53 12.00 2.25 18.19
C THR A 53 10.53 2.58 17.96
N ASP A 54 10.13 3.80 18.32
CA ASP A 54 8.78 4.28 18.04
C ASP A 54 8.50 4.29 16.53
N SER A 55 7.30 3.84 16.15
CA SER A 55 6.87 3.86 14.76
C SER A 55 5.63 4.72 14.55
N HIS A 56 5.59 5.41 13.41
CA HIS A 56 4.38 6.02 12.90
C HIS A 56 3.73 5.09 11.87
N LYS A 57 2.40 4.96 11.94
CA LYS A 57 1.62 4.06 11.08
C LYS A 57 0.71 4.87 10.16
N ALA A 58 0.75 4.56 8.87
CA ALA A 58 -0.10 5.21 7.86
C ALA A 58 -0.51 4.22 6.76
N SER A 59 -1.60 4.52 6.07
CA SER A 59 -1.92 3.83 4.82
C SER A 59 -0.94 4.24 3.74
N GLY A 60 -0.31 3.26 3.10
CA GLY A 60 0.66 3.43 2.03
C GLY A 60 0.21 2.76 0.73
N GLY A 61 1.11 2.81 -0.24
CA GLY A 61 0.86 2.44 -1.64
C GLY A 61 0.71 3.67 -2.51
N SER A 62 1.42 3.74 -3.65
CA SER A 62 1.49 4.96 -4.46
C SER A 62 0.14 5.37 -5.05
N ALA A 63 -0.70 4.38 -5.46
CA ALA A 63 -2.06 4.67 -5.92
C ALA A 63 -2.97 5.11 -4.77
N ALA A 64 -2.86 4.51 -3.59
CA ALA A 64 -3.59 4.92 -2.40
C ALA A 64 -3.27 6.37 -2.05
N ASN A 65 -2.00 6.73 -1.96
CA ASN A 65 -1.55 8.08 -1.67
C ASN A 65 -2.12 9.10 -2.69
N THR A 66 -2.20 8.71 -3.96
CA THR A 66 -2.77 9.54 -5.02
C THR A 66 -4.26 9.78 -4.82
N VAL A 67 -5.06 8.73 -4.57
CA VAL A 67 -6.51 8.87 -4.39
C VAL A 67 -6.87 9.56 -3.08
N ILE A 68 -6.10 9.31 -2.01
CA ILE A 68 -6.24 10.00 -0.72
C ILE A 68 -5.96 11.50 -0.88
N ALA A 69 -4.84 11.88 -1.52
CA ALA A 69 -4.52 13.28 -1.78
C ALA A 69 -5.59 13.97 -2.64
N ALA A 70 -6.10 13.30 -3.66
CA ALA A 70 -7.20 13.82 -4.48
C ALA A 70 -8.48 14.02 -3.65
N ALA A 71 -8.83 13.08 -2.77
CA ALA A 71 -9.98 13.20 -1.88
C ALA A 71 -9.82 14.38 -0.91
N GLN A 72 -8.64 14.58 -0.32
CA GLN A 72 -8.34 15.74 0.53
C GLN A 72 -8.45 17.07 -0.20
N LEU A 73 -8.24 17.08 -1.52
CA LEU A 73 -8.45 18.25 -2.39
C LEU A 73 -9.91 18.40 -2.86
N GLY A 74 -10.82 17.56 -2.37
CA GLY A 74 -12.26 17.65 -2.65
C GLY A 74 -12.75 16.78 -3.81
N ALA A 75 -11.90 15.92 -4.39
CA ALA A 75 -12.35 14.96 -5.39
C ALA A 75 -13.12 13.81 -4.71
N LYS A 76 -14.12 13.25 -5.42
CA LYS A 76 -14.72 11.97 -5.06
C LYS A 76 -13.88 10.88 -5.66
N THR A 77 -13.36 9.98 -4.83
CA THR A 77 -12.44 8.93 -5.26
C THR A 77 -12.93 7.56 -4.81
N TYR A 78 -12.60 6.55 -5.60
CA TYR A 78 -12.80 5.14 -5.29
C TYR A 78 -11.47 4.41 -5.41
N TYR A 79 -11.17 3.49 -4.52
CA TYR A 79 -9.93 2.72 -4.54
C TYR A 79 -10.20 1.22 -4.42
N SER A 80 -9.80 0.46 -5.44
CA SER A 80 -9.80 -0.99 -5.39
C SER A 80 -8.44 -1.52 -5.00
N CYS A 81 -8.42 -2.31 -3.94
CA CYS A 81 -7.24 -2.93 -3.38
C CYS A 81 -7.57 -4.22 -2.65
N LYS A 82 -6.56 -4.93 -2.16
CA LYS A 82 -6.73 -6.15 -1.39
C LYS A 82 -5.97 -6.07 -0.07
N VAL A 83 -6.70 -6.29 1.04
CA VAL A 83 -6.15 -6.43 2.40
C VAL A 83 -6.69 -7.69 3.06
N ALA A 84 -5.98 -8.22 4.03
CA ALA A 84 -6.40 -9.38 4.80
C ALA A 84 -7.39 -9.03 5.91
N ASN A 85 -8.03 -10.05 6.46
CA ASN A 85 -8.83 -9.94 7.67
C ASN A 85 -7.91 -9.99 8.92
N ASP A 86 -7.05 -8.97 9.05
CA ASP A 86 -6.13 -8.77 10.16
C ASP A 86 -6.22 -7.31 10.67
N ASP A 87 -5.47 -7.00 11.72
CA ASP A 87 -5.46 -5.66 12.34
C ASP A 87 -4.94 -4.59 11.37
N ALA A 88 -3.95 -4.93 10.54
CA ALA A 88 -3.39 -4.02 9.54
C ALA A 88 -4.42 -3.71 8.44
N GLY A 89 -5.16 -4.72 7.97
CA GLY A 89 -6.24 -4.54 7.00
C GLY A 89 -7.43 -3.76 7.57
N THR A 90 -7.73 -3.95 8.85
CA THR A 90 -8.75 -3.17 9.54
C THR A 90 -8.34 -1.69 9.65
N PHE A 91 -7.10 -1.43 10.04
CA PHE A 91 -6.54 -0.08 10.05
C PHE A 91 -6.62 0.57 8.66
N TYR A 92 -6.15 -0.13 7.63
CA TYR A 92 -6.14 0.38 6.26
C TYR A 92 -7.52 0.81 5.78
N MET A 93 -8.52 -0.05 6.00
CA MET A 93 -9.91 0.24 5.63
C MET A 93 -10.44 1.48 6.37
N GLN A 94 -10.18 1.60 7.68
CA GLN A 94 -10.63 2.73 8.49
C GLN A 94 -9.96 4.03 8.07
N ASP A 95 -8.68 3.99 7.71
CA ASP A 95 -7.92 5.14 7.27
C ASP A 95 -8.41 5.66 5.89
N LEU A 96 -8.71 4.78 4.94
CA LEU A 96 -9.37 5.15 3.69
C LEU A 96 -10.73 5.83 3.94
N GLN A 97 -11.54 5.27 4.84
CA GLN A 97 -12.84 5.86 5.21
C GLN A 97 -12.68 7.24 5.84
N ALA A 98 -11.70 7.41 6.74
CA ALA A 98 -11.39 8.71 7.36
C ALA A 98 -10.93 9.75 6.33
N ALA A 99 -10.27 9.31 5.26
CA ALA A 99 -9.87 10.15 4.13
C ALA A 99 -11.01 10.42 3.12
N ASN A 100 -12.24 9.90 3.35
CA ASN A 100 -13.38 9.98 2.43
C ASN A 100 -13.10 9.33 1.06
N VAL A 101 -12.37 8.24 1.05
CA VAL A 101 -12.14 7.39 -0.13
C VAL A 101 -13.08 6.21 -0.06
N ASP A 102 -13.95 6.06 -1.05
CA ASP A 102 -14.77 4.85 -1.20
C ASP A 102 -13.91 3.69 -1.68
N SER A 103 -14.24 2.46 -1.29
CA SER A 103 -13.45 1.29 -1.66
C SER A 103 -14.29 0.02 -1.80
N ASN A 104 -13.69 -1.00 -2.42
CA ASN A 104 -14.25 -2.35 -2.48
C ASN A 104 -14.19 -3.09 -1.13
N LEU A 105 -13.51 -2.54 -0.11
CA LEU A 105 -13.28 -3.22 1.16
C LEU A 105 -14.51 -3.16 2.07
N SER A 106 -14.82 -4.28 2.71
CA SER A 106 -15.81 -4.38 3.78
C SER A 106 -15.31 -5.35 4.85
N MET A 107 -15.95 -5.34 6.02
CA MET A 107 -15.59 -6.28 7.09
C MET A 107 -15.81 -7.75 6.68
N ASP A 108 -16.76 -8.01 5.77
CA ASP A 108 -17.20 -9.36 5.43
C ASP A 108 -16.49 -9.95 4.21
N ASN A 109 -15.82 -9.14 3.38
CA ASN A 109 -15.23 -9.60 2.11
C ASN A 109 -13.70 -9.78 2.15
N ARG A 110 -13.09 -9.62 3.33
CA ARG A 110 -11.64 -9.79 3.49
C ARG A 110 -11.28 -11.23 3.79
N GLU A 111 -10.31 -11.74 3.05
CA GLU A 111 -9.83 -13.12 3.18
C GLU A 111 -8.82 -13.25 4.33
N ALA A 112 -8.65 -14.48 4.82
CA ALA A 112 -7.57 -14.80 5.76
C ALA A 112 -6.21 -14.61 5.08
N GLY A 113 -5.25 -14.08 5.82
CA GLY A 113 -3.89 -13.82 5.32
C GLY A 113 -3.20 -12.71 6.09
N THR A 114 -2.16 -12.15 5.51
CA THR A 114 -1.43 -11.01 6.08
C THR A 114 -1.53 -9.83 5.12
N THR A 115 -2.01 -8.70 5.60
CA THR A 115 -2.02 -7.44 4.83
C THR A 115 -0.58 -7.01 4.51
N GLY A 116 -0.40 -6.43 3.33
CA GLY A 116 0.88 -5.90 2.90
C GLY A 116 1.40 -4.81 3.84
N LYS A 117 2.70 -4.80 4.08
CA LYS A 117 3.37 -3.89 5.02
C LYS A 117 4.65 -3.37 4.40
N CYS A 118 4.97 -2.12 4.69
CA CYS A 118 6.24 -1.52 4.33
C CYS A 118 6.92 -0.96 5.58
N ILE A 119 8.13 -1.41 5.86
CA ILE A 119 9.00 -0.83 6.87
C ILE A 119 9.75 0.31 6.19
N VAL A 120 9.45 1.55 6.58
CA VAL A 120 10.06 2.77 6.06
C VAL A 120 11.04 3.28 7.09
N MET A 121 12.32 3.19 6.79
CA MET A 121 13.41 3.63 7.65
C MET A 121 13.92 4.98 7.17
N VAL A 122 13.81 5.99 8.03
CA VAL A 122 14.19 7.38 7.72
C VAL A 122 15.45 7.74 8.47
N THR A 123 16.51 8.07 7.75
CA THR A 123 17.77 8.53 8.32
C THR A 123 17.76 10.05 8.57
N PRO A 124 18.68 10.62 9.40
CA PRO A 124 18.68 12.04 9.77
C PRO A 124 18.79 13.03 8.59
N ASP A 125 19.30 12.58 7.46
CA ASP A 125 19.36 13.34 6.19
C ASP A 125 18.04 13.28 5.39
N ALA A 126 16.98 12.72 5.99
CA ALA A 126 15.65 12.51 5.40
C ALA A 126 15.62 11.54 4.21
N ASP A 127 16.64 10.70 4.05
CA ASP A 127 16.61 9.63 3.08
C ASP A 127 15.72 8.46 3.55
N ARG A 128 14.98 7.85 2.63
CA ARG A 128 14.03 6.77 2.91
C ARG A 128 14.53 5.45 2.33
N THR A 129 14.63 4.48 3.21
CA THR A 129 14.94 3.10 2.85
C THR A 129 13.71 2.23 3.15
N MET A 130 13.27 1.44 2.20
CA MET A 130 12.01 0.71 2.31
C MET A 130 12.23 -0.80 2.17
N SER A 131 11.64 -1.54 3.11
CA SER A 131 11.56 -3.01 3.03
C SER A 131 10.08 -3.40 2.97
N THR A 132 9.64 -3.92 1.83
CA THR A 132 8.22 -4.15 1.52
C THR A 132 7.89 -5.63 1.47
N PHE A 133 6.97 -6.05 2.34
CA PHE A 133 6.31 -7.34 2.30
C PHE A 133 4.91 -7.17 1.70
N LEU A 134 4.67 -7.73 0.52
CA LEU A 134 3.40 -7.54 -0.20
C LEU A 134 2.22 -8.25 0.46
N GLY A 135 2.43 -9.36 1.15
CA GLY A 135 1.33 -10.12 1.74
C GLY A 135 0.24 -10.46 0.72
N ILE A 136 -1.02 -10.40 1.15
CA ILE A 136 -2.18 -10.75 0.32
C ILE A 136 -2.41 -9.76 -0.85
N THR A 137 -1.86 -8.54 -0.79
CA THR A 137 -2.01 -7.57 -1.88
C THR A 137 -1.40 -8.07 -3.19
N SER A 138 -0.38 -8.96 -3.12
CA SER A 138 0.19 -9.64 -4.29
C SER A 138 -0.81 -10.53 -5.05
N GLN A 139 -1.94 -10.86 -4.44
CA GLN A 139 -3.02 -11.66 -5.01
C GLN A 139 -4.20 -10.80 -5.50
N PHE A 140 -4.00 -9.47 -5.57
CA PHE A 140 -5.01 -8.57 -6.15
C PHE A 140 -5.32 -8.99 -7.61
N GLY A 141 -6.60 -9.02 -7.96
CA GLY A 141 -7.03 -9.47 -9.26
C GLY A 141 -8.42 -8.91 -9.65
N GLU A 142 -9.03 -9.53 -10.63
CA GLU A 142 -10.33 -9.09 -11.17
C GLU A 142 -11.45 -9.06 -10.11
N ARG A 143 -11.37 -9.93 -9.10
CA ARG A 143 -12.40 -10.05 -8.05
C ARG A 143 -12.49 -8.81 -7.16
N GLU A 144 -11.39 -8.08 -7.01
CA GLU A 144 -11.30 -6.87 -6.21
C GLU A 144 -11.75 -5.62 -6.99
N LEU A 145 -11.95 -5.72 -8.31
CA LEU A 145 -12.45 -4.62 -9.12
C LEU A 145 -13.96 -4.44 -8.93
N ASP A 146 -14.42 -3.19 -8.93
CA ASP A 146 -15.82 -2.82 -8.99
C ASP A 146 -16.15 -2.23 -10.37
N PRO A 147 -16.75 -3.04 -11.29
CA PRO A 147 -17.06 -2.58 -12.64
C PRO A 147 -18.07 -1.44 -12.67
N ALA A 148 -18.95 -1.33 -11.66
CA ALA A 148 -19.93 -0.26 -11.59
C ALA A 148 -19.25 1.06 -11.23
N ALA A 149 -18.37 1.05 -10.22
CA ALA A 149 -17.58 2.22 -9.83
C ALA A 149 -16.62 2.63 -10.95
N ILE A 150 -15.97 1.68 -11.65
CA ILE A 150 -15.13 1.98 -12.84
C ILE A 150 -15.96 2.72 -13.90
N LYS A 151 -17.13 2.17 -14.26
CA LYS A 151 -18.01 2.77 -15.26
C LYS A 151 -18.49 4.16 -14.86
N ASP A 152 -18.63 4.41 -13.56
CA ASP A 152 -19.12 5.67 -13.00
C ASP A 152 -17.99 6.62 -12.55
N SER A 153 -16.78 6.41 -13.06
CA SER A 153 -15.60 7.23 -12.83
C SER A 153 -15.17 8.01 -14.09
N GLU A 154 -14.62 9.21 -13.90
CA GLU A 154 -14.10 10.03 -15.00
C GLU A 154 -12.72 9.55 -15.45
N TYR A 155 -11.86 9.22 -14.47
CA TYR A 155 -10.49 8.76 -14.71
C TYR A 155 -10.23 7.42 -14.01
N LEU A 156 -9.48 6.54 -14.67
CA LEU A 156 -8.90 5.34 -14.12
C LEU A 156 -7.41 5.57 -13.88
N TYR A 157 -6.97 5.40 -12.63
CA TYR A 157 -5.57 5.51 -12.23
C TYR A 157 -5.04 4.15 -11.79
N MET A 158 -4.01 3.66 -12.48
CA MET A 158 -3.30 2.42 -12.16
C MET A 158 -1.82 2.70 -12.02
N GLU A 159 -1.22 2.22 -10.95
CA GLU A 159 0.22 2.32 -10.78
C GLU A 159 0.96 1.18 -11.50
N GLY A 160 2.15 1.47 -12.03
CA GLY A 160 2.99 0.46 -12.69
C GLY A 160 3.53 -0.61 -11.75
N LEU A 161 3.62 -0.34 -10.45
CA LEU A 161 4.09 -1.27 -9.43
C LEU A 161 3.14 -2.46 -9.21
N SER A 162 1.84 -2.28 -9.49
CA SER A 162 0.84 -3.36 -9.41
C SER A 162 0.85 -4.24 -10.65
N LEU A 163 1.28 -3.72 -11.80
CA LEU A 163 1.22 -4.40 -13.09
C LEU A 163 2.33 -5.42 -13.31
N ILE A 164 3.39 -5.44 -12.52
CA ILE A 164 4.47 -6.42 -12.64
C ILE A 164 4.00 -7.87 -12.36
N HIS A 165 2.80 -8.03 -11.79
CA HIS A 165 2.20 -9.34 -11.51
C HIS A 165 1.03 -9.68 -12.46
N ILE A 166 0.64 -8.79 -13.37
CA ILE A 166 -0.55 -8.92 -14.25
C ILE A 166 -0.17 -9.12 -15.73
N SER A 167 0.84 -9.85 -16.05
CA SER A 167 1.34 -10.08 -17.41
C SER A 167 2.05 -8.88 -18.06
N GLU A 168 3.15 -9.15 -18.71
CA GLU A 168 3.86 -8.16 -19.52
C GLU A 168 2.93 -7.60 -20.61
N PRO A 169 2.85 -6.26 -20.75
CA PRO A 169 2.19 -5.71 -21.92
C PRO A 169 2.94 -6.19 -23.16
N THR A 170 2.28 -6.96 -24.00
CA THR A 170 2.79 -7.27 -25.33
C THR A 170 3.03 -5.95 -26.05
N ARG A 171 4.29 -5.52 -26.16
CA ARG A 171 4.64 -4.41 -27.03
C ARG A 171 4.36 -4.85 -28.46
N PRO A 172 3.51 -4.14 -29.24
CA PRO A 172 3.49 -4.35 -30.66
C PRO A 172 4.85 -3.91 -31.21
N TYR A 173 5.50 -4.79 -31.93
CA TYR A 173 6.74 -4.53 -32.66
C TYR A 173 6.43 -3.61 -33.83
#